data_e4de36896b05e1cf00b154711a448cbc
#
_entry.id   e4de36896b05e1cf00b154711a448cbc
#
_cell.length_a   1.000
_cell.length_b   1.000
_cell.length_c   1.000
_cell.angle_alpha   90.00
_cell.angle_beta   90.00
_cell.angle_gamma   90.00
#
_symmetry.space_group_name_H-M   'P 1'
#
loop_
_entity.id
_entity.type
_entity.pdbx_description
1 polymer ?
#
loop_
_entity_poly.entity_id
_entity_poly.type
_entity_poly.pdbx_seq_one_letter_code
_entity_poly.pdbx_strand_id
1 'polypeptide(L)'
;MGVNTRPRRRLDHVRRPQILAAAVEMVREKGLSEIRISDIARRAGISPASVVYYFGSKDQLFAEAISEADDAFYDAIGPELERLATALEQMACLVVRSSTSDWLLWMDLWTYSRRHPETAPVQRRFHRRWRAALTDVVRRGVENGEWRVADASETALRLCALTDGLAVHMVLGDPDHTAERYVAMTLTAAALELGCDLDELRRAAARCQA
;
A
#
# COMPACT_ATOMS: atom_id res chain seq x y z
N MET A 1 -12.18 4.68 -49.69
CA MET A 1 -12.45 3.69 -48.64
C MET A 1 -11.82 4.21 -47.34
N GLY A 2 -12.62 4.87 -46.50
CA GLY A 2 -12.15 5.45 -45.23
C GLY A 2 -12.23 4.43 -44.14
N VAL A 3 -11.10 4.04 -43.56
CA VAL A 3 -11.04 3.17 -42.40
C VAL A 3 -11.46 3.98 -41.17
N ASN A 4 -12.61 3.63 -40.59
CA ASN A 4 -13.18 4.25 -39.42
C ASN A 4 -12.41 3.80 -38.13
N THR A 5 -11.45 4.60 -37.66
CA THR A 5 -10.54 4.30 -36.56
C THR A 5 -11.02 4.82 -35.18
N ARG A 6 -12.26 5.29 -35.05
CA ARG A 6 -12.74 6.02 -33.85
C ARG A 6 -13.41 5.21 -32.71
N PRO A 7 -13.94 3.97 -32.85
CA PRO A 7 -14.56 3.29 -31.69
C PRO A 7 -13.59 2.58 -30.76
N ARG A 8 -12.40 2.13 -31.22
CA ARG A 8 -11.46 1.32 -30.42
C ARG A 8 -10.83 2.07 -29.25
N ARG A 9 -10.33 3.28 -29.45
CA ARG A 9 -9.67 4.10 -28.39
C ARG A 9 -10.59 4.45 -27.21
N ARG A 10 -11.88 4.64 -27.47
CA ARG A 10 -12.88 5.00 -26.44
C ARG A 10 -13.24 3.81 -25.53
N LEU A 11 -13.08 2.57 -25.99
CA LEU A 11 -13.30 1.36 -25.23
C LEU A 11 -12.07 1.00 -24.35
N ASP A 12 -10.88 1.41 -24.75
CA ASP A 12 -9.64 1.12 -24.02
C ASP A 12 -9.61 1.82 -22.65
N HIS A 13 -10.04 3.08 -22.57
CA HIS A 13 -10.10 3.85 -21.33
C HIS A 13 -11.09 3.29 -20.29
N VAL A 14 -12.10 2.54 -20.72
CA VAL A 14 -13.08 1.93 -19.81
C VAL A 14 -12.67 0.51 -19.45
N ARG A 15 -12.11 -0.25 -20.39
CA ARG A 15 -11.80 -1.67 -20.20
C ARG A 15 -10.54 -1.92 -19.39
N ARG A 16 -9.51 -1.08 -19.58
CA ARG A 16 -8.24 -1.26 -18.87
C ARG A 16 -8.41 -1.13 -17.34
N PRO A 17 -9.06 -0.09 -16.78
CA PRO A 17 -9.36 0.00 -15.35
C PRO A 17 -10.23 -1.15 -14.84
N GLN A 18 -11.20 -1.62 -15.64
CA GLN A 18 -12.04 -2.77 -15.24
C GLN A 18 -11.23 -4.07 -15.09
N ILE A 19 -10.24 -4.29 -15.97
CA ILE A 19 -9.37 -5.46 -15.88
C ILE A 19 -8.45 -5.35 -14.66
N LEU A 20 -7.88 -4.16 -14.39
CA LEU A 20 -7.02 -3.91 -13.24
C LEU A 20 -7.78 -4.11 -11.92
N ALA A 21 -9.00 -3.56 -11.81
CA ALA A 21 -9.86 -3.78 -10.66
C ALA A 21 -10.19 -5.26 -10.43
N ALA A 22 -10.58 -5.97 -11.51
CA ALA A 22 -10.83 -7.40 -11.45
C ALA A 22 -9.58 -8.20 -11.03
N ALA A 23 -8.40 -7.78 -11.46
CA ALA A 23 -7.14 -8.42 -11.06
C ALA A 23 -6.86 -8.23 -9.57
N VAL A 24 -7.01 -7.02 -9.02
CA VAL A 24 -6.84 -6.74 -7.58
C VAL A 24 -7.82 -7.55 -6.74
N GLU A 25 -9.11 -7.56 -7.11
CA GLU A 25 -10.12 -8.37 -6.41
C GLU A 25 -9.78 -9.86 -6.41
N MET A 26 -9.35 -10.39 -7.56
CA MET A 26 -8.97 -11.79 -7.67
C MET A 26 -7.72 -12.12 -6.81
N VAL A 27 -6.76 -11.19 -6.71
CA VAL A 27 -5.59 -11.36 -5.84
C VAL A 27 -6.02 -11.46 -4.38
N ARG A 28 -6.92 -10.60 -3.93
CA ARG A 28 -7.47 -10.64 -2.57
C ARG A 28 -8.19 -11.94 -2.25
N GLU A 29 -8.89 -12.51 -3.24
CA GLU A 29 -9.65 -13.75 -3.06
C GLU A 29 -8.78 -15.02 -3.08
N LYS A 30 -7.74 -15.07 -3.92
CA LYS A 30 -7.02 -16.32 -4.24
C LYS A 30 -5.50 -16.25 -4.11
N GLY A 31 -4.94 -15.06 -3.94
CA GLY A 31 -3.50 -14.84 -3.99
C GLY A 31 -2.92 -14.84 -5.42
N LEU A 32 -1.80 -14.13 -5.60
CA LEU A 32 -1.13 -13.91 -6.90
C LEU A 32 -0.74 -15.21 -7.62
N SER A 33 -0.33 -16.22 -6.87
CA SER A 33 0.19 -17.47 -7.43
C SER A 33 -0.89 -18.32 -8.10
N GLU A 34 -2.11 -18.31 -7.57
CA GLU A 34 -3.20 -19.21 -7.97
C GLU A 34 -4.04 -18.68 -9.14
N ILE A 35 -3.98 -17.39 -9.42
CA ILE A 35 -4.82 -16.75 -10.43
C ILE A 35 -4.30 -17.02 -11.84
N ARG A 36 -5.22 -17.29 -12.75
CA ARG A 36 -4.96 -17.41 -14.19
C ARG A 36 -5.58 -16.22 -14.94
N ILE A 37 -5.01 -15.87 -16.09
CA ILE A 37 -5.59 -14.85 -17.00
C ILE A 37 -7.05 -15.13 -17.32
N SER A 38 -7.43 -16.42 -17.47
CA SER A 38 -8.81 -16.83 -17.72
C SER A 38 -9.78 -16.47 -16.58
N ASP A 39 -9.28 -16.43 -15.33
CA ASP A 39 -10.11 -16.08 -14.17
C ASP A 39 -10.39 -14.59 -14.16
N ILE A 40 -9.35 -13.78 -14.40
CA ILE A 40 -9.47 -12.33 -14.51
C ILE A 40 -10.37 -11.94 -15.69
N ALA A 41 -10.19 -12.59 -16.85
CA ALA A 41 -11.01 -12.36 -18.04
C ALA A 41 -12.50 -12.63 -17.75
N ARG A 42 -12.80 -13.74 -17.07
CA ARG A 42 -14.17 -14.09 -16.67
C ARG A 42 -14.75 -13.06 -15.72
N ARG A 43 -13.99 -12.61 -14.72
CA ARG A 43 -14.41 -11.58 -13.76
C ARG A 43 -14.67 -10.24 -14.46
N ALA A 44 -13.82 -9.85 -15.40
CA ALA A 44 -13.94 -8.61 -16.17
C ALA A 44 -14.95 -8.69 -17.34
N GLY A 45 -15.55 -9.84 -17.60
CA GLY A 45 -16.52 -10.04 -18.69
C GLY A 45 -15.93 -9.90 -20.10
N ILE A 46 -14.67 -10.32 -20.29
CA ILE A 46 -13.94 -10.24 -21.56
C ILE A 46 -13.25 -11.56 -21.90
N SER A 47 -12.65 -11.66 -23.10
CA SER A 47 -11.88 -12.83 -23.47
C SER A 47 -10.47 -12.82 -22.86
N PRO A 48 -9.85 -14.00 -22.58
CA PRO A 48 -8.44 -14.07 -22.18
C PRO A 48 -7.49 -13.42 -23.20
N ALA A 49 -7.78 -13.54 -24.49
CA ALA A 49 -7.02 -12.88 -25.55
C ALA A 49 -7.06 -11.36 -25.44
N SER A 50 -8.18 -10.79 -24.98
CA SER A 50 -8.28 -9.33 -24.74
C SER A 50 -7.39 -8.92 -23.58
N VAL A 51 -7.32 -9.68 -22.48
CA VAL A 51 -6.41 -9.38 -21.36
C VAL A 51 -4.96 -9.36 -21.83
N VAL A 52 -4.54 -10.39 -22.57
CA VAL A 52 -3.18 -10.46 -23.15
C VAL A 52 -2.92 -9.31 -24.12
N TYR A 53 -3.91 -8.92 -24.91
CA TYR A 53 -3.78 -7.76 -25.82
C TYR A 53 -3.50 -6.45 -25.07
N TYR A 54 -4.16 -6.23 -23.91
CA TYR A 54 -4.02 -4.98 -23.14
C TYR A 54 -2.73 -4.94 -22.31
N PHE A 55 -2.28 -6.08 -21.77
CA PHE A 55 -1.22 -6.13 -20.76
C PHE A 55 0.00 -6.98 -21.15
N GLY A 56 -0.07 -7.74 -22.25
CA GLY A 56 1.03 -8.59 -22.70
C GLY A 56 1.17 -9.88 -21.89
N SER A 57 1.38 -9.79 -20.58
CA SER A 57 1.56 -10.95 -19.70
C SER A 57 0.77 -10.81 -18.39
N LYS A 58 0.66 -11.93 -17.66
CA LYS A 58 0.10 -11.97 -16.30
C LYS A 58 0.91 -11.06 -15.35
N ASP A 59 2.22 -11.12 -15.44
CA ASP A 59 3.12 -10.38 -14.56
C ASP A 59 3.04 -8.87 -14.79
N GLN A 60 2.94 -8.44 -16.06
CA GLN A 60 2.71 -7.05 -16.40
C GLN A 60 1.35 -6.54 -15.92
N LEU A 61 0.29 -7.34 -16.09
CA LEU A 61 -1.04 -7.01 -15.56
C LEU A 61 -0.99 -6.81 -14.04
N PHE A 62 -0.35 -7.71 -13.30
CA PHE A 62 -0.24 -7.58 -11.84
C PHE A 62 0.64 -6.43 -11.43
N ALA A 63 1.76 -6.20 -12.11
CA ALA A 63 2.62 -5.05 -11.83
C ALA A 63 1.83 -3.72 -11.94
N GLU A 64 0.99 -3.58 -12.97
CA GLU A 64 0.16 -2.40 -13.15
C GLU A 64 -0.98 -2.33 -12.13
N ALA A 65 -1.70 -3.44 -11.88
CA ALA A 65 -2.80 -3.47 -10.93
C ALA A 65 -2.35 -3.12 -9.50
N ILE A 66 -1.19 -3.63 -9.08
CA ILE A 66 -0.61 -3.34 -7.79
C ILE A 66 -0.10 -1.88 -7.72
N SER A 67 0.50 -1.38 -8.81
CA SER A 67 0.92 0.03 -8.88
C SER A 67 -0.26 0.98 -8.75
N GLU A 68 -1.40 0.67 -9.38
CA GLU A 68 -2.63 1.47 -9.28
C GLU A 68 -3.19 1.43 -7.86
N ALA A 69 -3.18 0.26 -7.20
CA ALA A 69 -3.60 0.14 -5.80
C ALA A 69 -2.69 0.93 -4.83
N ASP A 70 -1.38 0.92 -5.06
CA ASP A 70 -0.41 1.73 -4.32
C ASP A 70 -0.64 3.22 -4.55
N ASP A 71 -0.84 3.65 -5.78
CA ASP A 71 -1.14 5.05 -6.11
C ASP A 71 -2.43 5.52 -5.44
N ALA A 72 -3.51 4.72 -5.51
CA ALA A 72 -4.78 5.03 -4.87
C ALA A 72 -4.67 5.19 -3.34
N PHE A 73 -3.81 4.41 -2.68
CA PHE A 73 -3.54 4.59 -1.25
C PHE A 73 -2.93 5.97 -0.96
N TYR A 74 -1.91 6.38 -1.70
CA TYR A 74 -1.26 7.68 -1.48
C TYR A 74 -2.11 8.86 -1.93
N ASP A 75 -2.92 8.71 -2.97
CA ASP A 75 -3.88 9.72 -3.41
C ASP A 75 -4.97 9.95 -2.35
N ALA A 76 -5.34 8.91 -1.61
CA ALA A 76 -6.30 9.02 -0.52
C ALA A 76 -5.68 9.65 0.74
N ILE A 77 -4.47 9.20 1.16
CA ILE A 77 -3.85 9.64 2.42
C ILE A 77 -3.16 11.01 2.30
N GLY A 78 -2.63 11.37 1.13
CA GLY A 78 -1.89 12.63 0.93
C GLY A 78 -2.67 13.86 1.38
N PRO A 79 -3.89 14.11 0.85
CA PRO A 79 -4.70 15.25 1.28
C PRO A 79 -5.12 15.21 2.77
N GLU A 80 -5.21 14.01 3.36
CA GLU A 80 -5.47 13.85 4.79
C GLU A 80 -4.26 14.33 5.61
N LEU A 81 -3.06 13.89 5.25
CA LEU A 81 -1.83 14.30 5.92
C LEU A 81 -1.55 15.81 5.81
N GLU A 82 -1.86 16.40 4.64
CA GLU A 82 -1.69 17.84 4.42
C GLU A 82 -2.58 18.71 5.30
N ARG A 83 -3.72 18.20 5.77
CA ARG A 83 -4.64 18.92 6.67
C ARG A 83 -4.23 18.84 8.14
N LEU A 84 -3.35 17.91 8.50
CA LEU A 84 -2.88 17.75 9.87
C LEU A 84 -1.81 18.78 10.21
N ALA A 85 -1.98 19.42 11.36
CA ALA A 85 -1.15 20.57 11.74
C ALA A 85 0.25 20.18 12.22
N THR A 86 0.40 18.99 12.82
CA THR A 86 1.63 18.53 13.47
C THR A 86 2.16 17.26 12.85
N ALA A 87 3.47 17.04 12.94
CA ALA A 87 4.07 15.78 12.52
C ALA A 87 3.63 14.61 13.43
N LEU A 88 3.30 14.88 14.69
CA LEU A 88 2.73 13.90 15.61
C LEU A 88 1.37 13.38 15.10
N GLU A 89 0.47 14.27 14.64
CA GLU A 89 -0.81 13.89 14.06
C GLU A 89 -0.62 13.11 12.75
N GLN A 90 0.33 13.51 11.92
CA GLN A 90 0.65 12.79 10.68
C GLN A 90 1.22 11.40 10.94
N MET A 91 2.09 11.24 11.93
CA MET A 91 2.62 9.93 12.35
C MET A 91 1.48 9.02 12.83
N ALA A 92 0.61 9.54 13.68
CA ALA A 92 -0.54 8.80 14.18
C ALA A 92 -1.48 8.36 13.04
N CYS A 93 -1.74 9.24 12.08
CA CYS A 93 -2.55 8.95 10.90
C CYS A 93 -1.91 7.86 10.03
N LEU A 94 -0.62 7.94 9.73
CA LEU A 94 0.11 6.91 8.97
C LEU A 94 0.00 5.53 9.65
N VAL A 95 0.16 5.46 10.97
CA VAL A 95 0.05 4.22 11.73
C VAL A 95 -1.37 3.65 11.63
N VAL A 96 -2.40 4.47 11.80
CA VAL A 96 -3.80 4.04 11.70
C VAL A 96 -4.12 3.55 10.28
N ARG A 97 -3.76 4.32 9.26
CA ARG A 97 -4.03 3.95 7.87
C ARG A 97 -3.26 2.70 7.42
N SER A 98 -2.04 2.48 7.94
CA SER A 98 -1.30 1.26 7.65
C SER A 98 -1.94 0.01 8.24
N SER A 99 -2.64 0.10 9.39
CA SER A 99 -3.31 -1.05 10.00
C SER A 99 -4.47 -1.61 9.17
N THR A 100 -5.07 -0.77 8.31
CA THR A 100 -6.15 -1.13 7.39
C THR A 100 -5.67 -1.35 5.95
N SER A 101 -4.36 -1.33 5.72
CA SER A 101 -3.76 -1.59 4.42
C SER A 101 -4.01 -3.03 3.96
N ASP A 102 -3.93 -3.25 2.67
CA ASP A 102 -4.13 -4.56 2.05
C ASP A 102 -2.89 -5.45 2.23
N TRP A 103 -2.59 -5.82 3.48
CA TRP A 103 -1.38 -6.57 3.83
C TRP A 103 -1.28 -7.92 3.12
N LEU A 104 -2.41 -8.57 2.83
CA LEU A 104 -2.40 -9.83 2.08
C LEU A 104 -1.86 -9.62 0.66
N LEU A 105 -2.29 -8.53 -0.01
CA LEU A 105 -1.79 -8.16 -1.33
C LEU A 105 -0.27 -7.89 -1.31
N TRP A 106 0.22 -7.16 -0.30
CA TRP A 106 1.64 -6.83 -0.19
C TRP A 106 2.51 -8.04 0.12
N MET A 107 2.06 -8.93 0.99
CA MET A 107 2.78 -10.18 1.29
C MET A 107 2.84 -11.10 0.07
N ASP A 108 1.75 -11.21 -0.67
CA ASP A 108 1.73 -11.95 -1.94
C ASP A 108 2.72 -11.35 -2.95
N LEU A 109 2.74 -10.03 -3.08
CA LEU A 109 3.71 -9.35 -3.93
C LEU A 109 5.16 -9.66 -3.53
N TRP A 110 5.49 -9.65 -2.24
CA TRP A 110 6.85 -9.93 -1.75
C TRP A 110 7.30 -11.34 -2.12
N THR A 111 6.46 -12.34 -1.89
CA THR A 111 6.76 -13.73 -2.21
C THR A 111 6.79 -13.98 -3.71
N TYR A 112 5.87 -13.37 -4.46
CA TYR A 112 5.77 -13.50 -5.91
C TYR A 112 6.96 -12.88 -6.62
N SER A 113 7.39 -11.68 -6.22
CA SER A 113 8.50 -10.95 -6.85
C SER A 113 9.86 -11.68 -6.76
N ARG A 114 10.01 -12.59 -5.81
CA ARG A 114 11.20 -13.46 -5.72
C ARG A 114 11.36 -14.40 -6.92
N ARG A 115 10.25 -14.79 -7.55
CA ARG A 115 10.20 -15.74 -8.67
C ARG A 115 9.84 -15.08 -9.99
N HIS A 116 9.33 -13.84 -9.95
CA HIS A 116 8.84 -13.07 -11.09
C HIS A 116 9.55 -11.71 -11.14
N PRO A 117 10.75 -11.63 -11.75
CA PRO A 117 11.59 -10.43 -11.76
C PRO A 117 10.90 -9.19 -12.32
N GLU A 118 9.90 -9.35 -13.19
CA GLU A 118 9.11 -8.29 -13.79
C GLU A 118 8.34 -7.47 -12.75
N THR A 119 7.96 -8.10 -11.64
CA THR A 119 7.21 -7.45 -10.55
C THR A 119 8.12 -6.79 -9.50
N ALA A 120 9.42 -7.11 -9.50
CA ALA A 120 10.37 -6.58 -8.52
C ALA A 120 10.50 -5.04 -8.52
N PRO A 121 10.39 -4.30 -9.65
CA PRO A 121 10.38 -2.84 -9.64
C PRO A 121 9.20 -2.26 -8.84
N VAL A 122 8.01 -2.87 -8.94
CA VAL A 122 6.81 -2.45 -8.21
C VAL A 122 6.98 -2.66 -6.71
N GLN A 123 7.46 -3.84 -6.32
CA GLN A 123 7.76 -4.16 -4.92
C GLN A 123 8.76 -3.16 -4.32
N ARG A 124 9.86 -2.84 -5.05
CA ARG A 124 10.83 -1.82 -4.60
C ARG A 124 10.25 -0.42 -4.54
N ARG A 125 9.34 -0.05 -5.47
CA ARG A 125 8.64 1.24 -5.46
C ARG A 125 7.78 1.37 -4.20
N PHE A 126 6.98 0.36 -3.89
CA PHE A 126 6.13 0.31 -2.71
C PHE A 126 6.95 0.55 -1.42
N HIS A 127 8.00 -0.24 -1.18
CA HIS A 127 8.84 -0.07 0.02
C HIS A 127 9.51 1.29 0.11
N ARG A 128 9.98 1.83 -1.03
CA ARG A 128 10.58 3.18 -1.04
C ARG A 128 9.58 4.26 -0.68
N ARG A 129 8.35 4.19 -1.22
CA ARG A 129 7.31 5.19 -0.94
C ARG A 129 6.90 5.18 0.52
N TRP A 130 6.66 3.99 1.08
CA TRP A 130 6.30 3.86 2.49
C TRP A 130 7.38 4.40 3.41
N ARG A 131 8.63 3.98 3.19
CA ARG A 131 9.77 4.51 3.95
C ARG A 131 9.95 6.01 3.76
N ALA A 132 9.77 6.54 2.56
CA ALA A 132 9.86 7.97 2.29
C ALA A 132 8.77 8.74 3.06
N ALA A 133 7.53 8.28 3.05
CA ALA A 133 6.43 8.90 3.79
C ALA A 133 6.73 8.98 5.29
N LEU A 134 7.19 7.89 5.90
CA LEU A 134 7.61 7.90 7.31
C LEU A 134 8.82 8.82 7.56
N THR A 135 9.84 8.77 6.69
CA THR A 135 11.04 9.62 6.81
C THR A 135 10.67 11.12 6.75
N ASP A 136 9.75 11.49 5.86
CA ASP A 136 9.32 12.87 5.69
C ASP A 136 8.56 13.39 6.92
N VAL A 137 7.70 12.55 7.51
CA VAL A 137 7.02 12.90 8.78
C VAL A 137 8.04 13.04 9.92
N VAL A 138 8.97 12.08 10.05
CA VAL A 138 10.01 12.16 11.10
C VAL A 138 10.86 13.43 10.95
N ARG A 139 11.28 13.75 9.72
CA ARG A 139 12.08 14.97 9.43
C ARG A 139 11.30 16.24 9.76
N ARG A 140 10.02 16.30 9.35
CA ARG A 140 9.15 17.45 9.64
C ARG A 140 9.03 17.72 11.13
N GLY A 141 8.85 16.67 11.94
CA GLY A 141 8.77 16.83 13.39
C GLY A 141 10.09 17.28 14.03
N VAL A 142 11.26 16.90 13.45
CA VAL A 142 12.55 17.47 13.85
C VAL A 142 12.61 18.96 13.50
N GLU A 143 12.22 19.35 12.29
CA GLU A 143 12.20 20.73 11.82
C GLU A 143 11.27 21.62 12.65
N ASN A 144 10.13 21.08 13.06
CA ASN A 144 9.14 21.76 13.92
C ASN A 144 9.50 21.74 15.41
N GLY A 145 10.54 21.00 15.81
CA GLY A 145 10.93 20.85 17.22
C GLY A 145 10.02 19.94 18.05
N GLU A 146 9.19 19.11 17.41
CA GLU A 146 8.27 18.15 18.06
C GLU A 146 9.04 16.98 18.68
N TRP A 147 10.17 16.60 18.09
CA TRP A 147 11.08 15.57 18.60
C TRP A 147 12.51 15.75 18.13
N ARG A 148 13.40 14.91 18.67
CA ARG A 148 14.84 14.92 18.32
C ARG A 148 15.29 13.50 18.02
N VAL A 149 15.63 13.21 16.77
CA VAL A 149 16.19 11.95 16.33
C VAL A 149 17.52 12.18 15.63
N ALA A 150 18.46 11.26 15.78
CA ALA A 150 19.78 11.37 15.16
C ALA A 150 19.73 11.19 13.64
N ASP A 151 18.88 10.26 13.16
CA ASP A 151 18.72 9.95 11.75
C ASP A 151 17.26 9.58 11.46
N ALA A 152 16.57 10.44 10.72
CA ALA A 152 15.16 10.23 10.36
C ALA A 152 14.97 9.00 9.44
N SER A 153 15.93 8.71 8.57
CA SER A 153 15.83 7.57 7.64
C SER A 153 15.99 6.24 8.37
N GLU A 154 16.92 6.17 9.33
CA GLU A 154 17.12 4.99 10.17
C GLU A 154 15.94 4.76 11.13
N THR A 155 15.37 5.83 11.70
CA THR A 155 14.15 5.76 12.52
C THR A 155 12.98 5.25 11.69
N ALA A 156 12.75 5.79 10.49
CA ALA A 156 11.72 5.31 9.59
C ALA A 156 11.93 3.85 9.17
N LEU A 157 13.18 3.43 8.93
CA LEU A 157 13.49 2.04 8.58
C LEU A 157 13.13 1.07 9.71
N ARG A 158 13.44 1.41 10.98
CA ARG A 158 13.07 0.58 12.13
C ARG A 158 11.55 0.47 12.30
N LEU A 159 10.84 1.58 12.12
CA LEU A 159 9.37 1.59 12.14
C LEU A 159 8.76 0.75 11.00
N CYS A 160 9.31 0.85 9.78
CA CYS A 160 8.90 -0.03 8.67
C CYS A 160 9.09 -1.51 9.02
N ALA A 161 10.27 -1.89 9.51
CA ALA A 161 10.56 -3.29 9.85
C ALA A 161 9.63 -3.83 10.94
N LEU A 162 9.27 -3.01 11.93
CA LEU A 162 8.30 -3.37 12.95
C LEU A 162 6.90 -3.58 12.36
N THR A 163 6.41 -2.62 11.57
CA THR A 163 5.07 -2.69 10.96
C THR A 163 4.95 -3.88 10.01
N ASP A 164 5.98 -4.16 9.22
CA ASP A 164 6.03 -5.34 8.36
C ASP A 164 5.95 -6.64 9.17
N GLY A 165 6.70 -6.75 10.28
CA GLY A 165 6.66 -7.90 11.16
C GLY A 165 5.30 -8.10 11.84
N LEU A 166 4.69 -7.04 12.35
CA LEU A 166 3.36 -7.08 12.97
C LEU A 166 2.28 -7.48 11.95
N ALA A 167 2.38 -6.97 10.72
CA ALA A 167 1.45 -7.27 9.65
C ALA A 167 1.50 -8.76 9.24
N VAL A 168 2.69 -9.37 9.22
CA VAL A 168 2.84 -10.81 8.95
C VAL A 168 2.00 -11.64 9.93
N HIS A 169 2.14 -11.39 11.24
CA HIS A 169 1.38 -12.13 12.26
C HIS A 169 -0.13 -11.87 12.16
N MET A 170 -0.53 -10.62 11.90
CA MET A 170 -1.93 -10.24 11.72
C MET A 170 -2.56 -10.99 10.52
N VAL A 171 -1.88 -11.04 9.37
CA VAL A 171 -2.38 -11.75 8.17
C VAL A 171 -2.43 -13.26 8.38
N LEU A 172 -1.51 -13.83 9.17
CA LEU A 172 -1.52 -15.25 9.52
C LEU A 172 -2.62 -15.62 10.54
N GLY A 173 -3.39 -14.64 11.02
CA GLY A 173 -4.50 -14.88 11.94
C GLY A 173 -4.06 -15.21 13.36
N ASP A 174 -2.89 -14.76 13.78
CA ASP A 174 -2.42 -14.90 15.16
C ASP A 174 -3.35 -14.11 16.08
N PRO A 175 -4.01 -14.76 17.05
CA PRO A 175 -5.00 -14.12 17.93
C PRO A 175 -4.40 -13.00 18.79
N ASP A 176 -3.08 -13.03 19.03
CA ASP A 176 -2.38 -11.99 19.77
C ASP A 176 -1.99 -10.78 18.88
N HIS A 177 -2.26 -10.80 17.56
CA HIS A 177 -1.88 -9.78 16.61
C HIS A 177 -3.08 -9.24 15.84
N THR A 178 -4.01 -8.57 16.56
CA THR A 178 -5.16 -7.87 15.93
C THR A 178 -4.74 -6.51 15.35
N ALA A 179 -5.62 -5.90 14.53
CA ALA A 179 -5.39 -4.56 14.01
C ALA A 179 -5.22 -3.50 15.11
N GLU A 180 -5.99 -3.63 16.20
CA GLU A 180 -5.88 -2.74 17.37
C GLU A 180 -4.51 -2.91 18.05
N ARG A 181 -4.04 -4.14 18.18
CA ARG A 181 -2.71 -4.41 18.76
C ARG A 181 -1.58 -3.96 17.85
N TYR A 182 -1.73 -4.11 16.52
CA TYR A 182 -0.83 -3.53 15.53
C TYR A 182 -0.66 -2.02 15.74
N VAL A 183 -1.78 -1.28 15.82
CA VAL A 183 -1.77 0.17 16.08
C VAL A 183 -1.12 0.48 17.42
N ALA A 184 -1.52 -0.19 18.50
CA ALA A 184 -1.00 0.07 19.84
C ALA A 184 0.51 -0.17 19.94
N MET A 185 1.02 -1.26 19.38
CA MET A 185 2.45 -1.58 19.38
C MET A 185 3.25 -0.61 18.51
N THR A 186 2.73 -0.25 17.33
CA THR A 186 3.40 0.69 16.44
C THR A 186 3.46 2.09 17.04
N LEU A 187 2.37 2.58 17.67
CA LEU A 187 2.38 3.88 18.35
C LEU A 187 3.36 3.88 19.53
N THR A 188 3.43 2.78 20.29
CA THR A 188 4.38 2.67 21.40
C THR A 188 5.83 2.73 20.90
N ALA A 189 6.14 2.00 19.84
CA ALA A 189 7.47 2.03 19.24
C ALA A 189 7.80 3.41 18.64
N ALA A 190 6.84 4.04 17.95
CA ALA A 190 7.01 5.38 17.41
C ALA A 190 7.29 6.39 18.53
N ALA A 191 6.55 6.35 19.64
CA ALA A 191 6.79 7.23 20.78
C ALA A 191 8.20 7.07 21.37
N LEU A 192 8.68 5.82 21.51
CA LEU A 192 10.03 5.52 21.99
C LEU A 192 11.12 6.00 21.03
N GLU A 193 10.96 5.76 19.73
CA GLU A 193 11.92 6.14 18.69
C GLU A 193 12.00 7.66 18.51
N LEU A 194 10.87 8.35 18.65
CA LEU A 194 10.77 9.81 18.47
C LEU A 194 11.02 10.59 19.77
N GLY A 195 10.92 9.93 20.92
CA GLY A 195 11.00 10.59 22.23
C GLY A 195 9.82 11.51 22.51
N CYS A 196 8.63 11.20 21.97
CA CYS A 196 7.41 11.97 22.17
C CYS A 196 6.44 11.31 23.16
N ASP A 197 5.42 12.05 23.62
CA ASP A 197 4.42 11.54 24.57
C ASP A 197 3.49 10.52 23.88
N LEU A 198 3.46 9.31 24.42
CA LEU A 198 2.63 8.22 23.89
C LEU A 198 1.13 8.51 23.98
N ASP A 199 0.67 9.18 25.02
CA ASP A 199 -0.75 9.46 25.21
C ASP A 199 -1.21 10.56 24.26
N GLU A 200 -0.35 11.52 23.91
CA GLU A 200 -0.62 12.48 22.84
C GLU A 200 -0.74 11.80 21.49
N LEU A 201 0.19 10.89 21.18
CA LEU A 201 0.17 10.12 19.94
C LEU A 201 -1.08 9.23 19.84
N ARG A 202 -1.50 8.59 20.94
CA ARG A 202 -2.75 7.80 21.03
C ARG A 202 -3.99 8.66 20.81
N ARG A 203 -4.03 9.85 21.41
CA ARG A 203 -5.15 10.81 21.21
C ARG A 203 -5.24 11.26 19.76
N ALA A 204 -4.11 11.50 19.11
CA ALA A 204 -4.07 11.82 17.69
C ALA A 204 -4.58 10.65 16.83
N ALA A 205 -4.15 9.42 17.13
CA ALA A 205 -4.61 8.22 16.42
C ALA A 205 -6.13 8.01 16.55
N ALA A 206 -6.71 8.23 17.72
CA ALA A 206 -8.14 8.13 17.93
C ALA A 206 -8.94 9.13 17.07
N ARG A 207 -8.42 10.34 16.84
CA ARG A 207 -9.04 11.33 15.93
C ARG A 207 -8.98 10.91 14.46
N CYS A 208 -7.96 10.17 14.04
CA CYS A 208 -7.84 9.66 12.66
C CYS A 208 -8.75 8.47 12.37
N GLN A 209 -9.30 7.81 13.40
CA GLN A 209 -10.25 6.70 13.27
C GLN A 209 -11.71 7.16 13.21
N ALA A 210 -12.00 8.37 13.64
CA ALA A 210 -13.35 8.97 13.68
C ALA A 210 -13.74 9.53 12.31
#